data_2e23d26acdc7ad709cf07efe1979f0d5
#
_entry.id   2e23d26acdc7ad709cf07efe1979f0d5
#
_cell.length_a   1.000
_cell.length_b   1.000
_cell.length_c   1.000
_cell.angle_alpha   90.00
_cell.angle_beta   90.00
_cell.angle_gamma   90.00
#
_symmetry.space_group_name_H-M   'P 1'
#
loop_
_entity.id
_entity.type
_entity.pdbx_description
1 polymer ?
#
loop_
_entity_poly.entity_id
_entity_poly.type
_entity_poly.pdbx_seq_one_letter_code
_entity_poly.pdbx_strand_id
1 'polypeptide(L)'
;LGLIGIQISRPNILKTFISEKYMIEVELKFPVASIEEIRSHLQSLGAISEGVSIQADEYFNDPKRNYAKLDIAVRIRQSDDEFWLTFKGPNLDPAAKIRKEIEMPLKDALAAEQMRGVLAGMGLVSVAKVMKRREEFVGCDDLSCVHFCLDEVAEVGGFVELELVVESQEGVEPAKLKLIALADQLGLSGSTRTSYLEMLLESRESTLADSPTGPRENQQE
;
A
#
# COMPACT_ATOMS: atom_id res chain seq x y z
N LEU A 1 -41.98 14.56 -8.12
CA LEU A 1 -41.47 13.21 -8.10
C LEU A 1 -39.92 13.34 -7.99
N GLY A 2 -39.42 13.31 -6.73
CA GLY A 2 -38.00 13.45 -6.46
C GLY A 2 -37.29 12.11 -6.66
N LEU A 3 -36.24 12.11 -7.42
CA LEU A 3 -35.28 11.02 -7.53
C LEU A 3 -34.46 11.01 -6.23
N ILE A 4 -34.70 10.02 -5.37
CA ILE A 4 -33.85 9.70 -4.23
C ILE A 4 -32.60 9.05 -4.80
N GLY A 5 -31.50 9.78 -4.82
CA GLY A 5 -30.18 9.23 -5.11
C GLY A 5 -29.82 8.20 -4.03
N ILE A 6 -29.82 6.94 -4.38
CA ILE A 6 -29.27 5.88 -3.53
C ILE A 6 -27.76 6.04 -3.60
N GLN A 7 -27.19 6.62 -2.56
CA GLN A 7 -25.76 6.62 -2.32
C GLN A 7 -25.38 5.19 -1.93
N ILE A 8 -24.85 4.42 -2.87
CA ILE A 8 -24.29 3.10 -2.63
C ILE A 8 -23.00 3.34 -1.85
N SER A 9 -23.08 3.21 -0.52
CA SER A 9 -21.89 3.19 0.32
C SER A 9 -21.03 2.00 -0.10
N ARG A 10 -19.73 2.25 -0.29
CA ARG A 10 -18.69 1.28 -0.62
C ARG A 10 -18.92 -0.02 0.13
N PRO A 11 -18.91 -1.20 -0.51
CA PRO A 11 -18.82 -2.44 0.22
C PRO A 11 -17.43 -2.48 0.86
N ASN A 12 -17.40 -2.20 2.15
CA ASN A 12 -16.25 -2.35 3.00
C ASN A 12 -15.97 -3.86 3.08
N ILE A 13 -15.06 -4.37 2.24
CA ILE A 13 -14.72 -5.80 2.11
C ILE A 13 -14.19 -6.38 3.43
N LEU A 14 -14.03 -5.58 4.47
CA LEU A 14 -13.46 -5.94 5.77
C LEU A 14 -14.44 -5.86 6.96
N LYS A 15 -15.74 -5.97 6.76
CA LYS A 15 -16.68 -6.02 7.89
C LYS A 15 -17.54 -7.27 7.91
N THR A 16 -16.91 -8.40 8.18
CA THR A 16 -17.62 -9.49 8.85
C THR A 16 -16.66 -10.16 9.84
N PHE A 17 -16.66 -9.65 11.04
CA PHE A 17 -16.23 -10.42 12.20
C PHE A 17 -17.22 -11.56 12.38
N ILE A 18 -16.97 -12.73 11.82
CA ILE A 18 -17.44 -14.04 12.30
C ILE A 18 -16.76 -15.10 11.39
N SER A 19 -16.03 -16.01 12.01
CA SER A 19 -15.29 -17.14 11.44
C SER A 19 -13.86 -16.78 10.96
N GLU A 20 -12.88 -17.47 11.54
CA GLU A 20 -11.45 -17.42 11.21
C GLU A 20 -11.16 -17.98 9.81
N LYS A 21 -11.77 -17.44 8.78
CA LYS A 21 -11.38 -17.70 7.40
C LYS A 21 -10.35 -16.66 7.05
N TYR A 22 -9.07 -17.06 7.14
CA TYR A 22 -7.97 -16.19 6.72
C TYR A 22 -8.15 -15.90 5.23
N MET A 23 -8.46 -14.67 4.90
CA MET A 23 -8.38 -14.21 3.51
C MET A 23 -6.91 -13.91 3.22
N ILE A 24 -6.42 -14.47 2.13
CA ILE A 24 -5.02 -14.33 1.70
C ILE A 24 -5.03 -13.38 0.52
N GLU A 25 -4.33 -12.27 0.67
CA GLU A 25 -4.09 -11.33 -0.42
C GLU A 25 -2.84 -11.76 -1.19
N VAL A 26 -2.99 -11.87 -2.50
CA VAL A 26 -1.90 -12.10 -3.45
C VAL A 26 -1.69 -10.82 -4.22
N GLU A 27 -0.55 -10.16 -4.02
CA GLU A 27 -0.21 -8.87 -4.61
C GLU A 27 1.04 -8.97 -5.48
N LEU A 28 1.00 -8.33 -6.64
CA LEU A 28 2.17 -8.04 -7.47
C LEU A 28 2.27 -6.52 -7.67
N LYS A 29 3.47 -5.97 -7.43
CA LYS A 29 3.76 -4.54 -7.58
C LYS A 29 4.80 -4.31 -8.67
N PHE A 30 4.56 -3.32 -9.52
CA PHE A 30 5.44 -2.95 -10.61
C PHE A 30 5.70 -1.45 -10.63
N PRO A 31 6.96 -1.00 -10.76
CA PRO A 31 7.25 0.39 -11.10
C PRO A 31 6.80 0.69 -12.53
N VAL A 32 6.24 1.88 -12.76
CA VAL A 32 5.79 2.31 -14.07
C VAL A 32 6.27 3.73 -14.38
N ALA A 33 6.64 3.96 -15.64
CA ALA A 33 7.07 5.28 -16.09
C ALA A 33 5.87 6.23 -16.31
N SER A 34 4.71 5.68 -16.68
CA SER A 34 3.50 6.44 -16.99
C SER A 34 2.27 5.77 -16.39
N ILE A 35 1.71 6.39 -15.38
CA ILE A 35 0.41 6.00 -14.79
C ILE A 35 -0.71 6.13 -15.83
N GLU A 36 -0.66 7.16 -16.70
CA GLU A 36 -1.68 7.42 -17.71
C GLU A 36 -1.78 6.30 -18.75
N GLU A 37 -0.65 5.72 -19.15
CA GLU A 37 -0.63 4.58 -20.09
C GLU A 37 -1.30 3.35 -19.47
N ILE A 38 -1.01 3.06 -18.19
CA ILE A 38 -1.62 1.94 -17.49
C ILE A 38 -3.12 2.19 -17.29
N ARG A 39 -3.52 3.41 -16.90
CA ARG A 39 -4.94 3.80 -16.79
C ARG A 39 -5.70 3.54 -18.09
N SER A 40 -5.15 4.01 -19.20
CA SER A 40 -5.75 3.83 -20.52
C SER A 40 -5.89 2.34 -20.89
N HIS A 41 -4.87 1.54 -20.57
CA HIS A 41 -4.88 0.09 -20.78
C HIS A 41 -5.97 -0.59 -19.93
N LEU A 42 -6.04 -0.31 -18.62
CA LEU A 42 -7.07 -0.87 -17.73
C LEU A 42 -8.49 -0.54 -18.23
N GLN A 43 -8.72 0.71 -18.64
CA GLN A 43 -10.00 1.13 -19.21
C GLN A 43 -10.34 0.37 -20.51
N SER A 44 -9.33 0.12 -21.36
CA SER A 44 -9.52 -0.64 -22.60
C SER A 44 -9.86 -2.12 -22.34
N LEU A 45 -9.43 -2.66 -21.19
CA LEU A 45 -9.78 -4.00 -20.72
C LEU A 45 -11.11 -4.04 -19.97
N GLY A 46 -11.83 -2.91 -19.87
CA GLY A 46 -13.13 -2.83 -19.19
C GLY A 46 -13.05 -2.68 -17.68
N ALA A 47 -11.87 -2.42 -17.11
CA ALA A 47 -11.77 -2.13 -15.68
C ALA A 47 -12.45 -0.80 -15.34
N ILE A 48 -13.13 -0.76 -14.19
CA ILE A 48 -13.93 0.38 -13.73
C ILE A 48 -13.18 1.08 -12.60
N SER A 49 -12.98 2.40 -12.72
CA SER A 49 -12.42 3.20 -11.64
C SER A 49 -13.41 3.31 -10.48
N GLU A 50 -12.94 3.02 -9.27
CA GLU A 50 -13.69 3.19 -8.03
C GLU A 50 -13.43 4.56 -7.38
N GLY A 51 -12.46 5.31 -7.90
CA GLY A 51 -12.14 6.65 -7.46
C GLY A 51 -10.68 6.85 -7.13
N VAL A 52 -10.39 8.07 -6.66
CA VAL A 52 -9.04 8.51 -6.28
C VAL A 52 -9.06 8.90 -4.82
N SER A 53 -8.02 8.52 -4.09
CA SER A 53 -7.80 8.93 -2.70
C SER A 53 -6.39 9.49 -2.52
N ILE A 54 -6.23 10.42 -1.58
CA ILE A 54 -4.93 10.88 -1.10
C ILE A 54 -4.63 10.15 0.20
N GLN A 55 -3.55 9.39 0.20
CA GLN A 55 -3.18 8.57 1.34
C GLN A 55 -1.87 9.06 1.97
N ALA A 56 -1.86 9.10 3.29
CA ALA A 56 -0.70 9.41 4.11
C ALA A 56 -0.49 8.29 5.12
N ASP A 57 0.54 7.48 4.91
CA ASP A 57 0.90 6.35 5.76
C ASP A 57 2.06 6.75 6.68
N GLU A 58 1.78 6.99 7.94
CA GLU A 58 2.81 7.21 8.95
C GLU A 58 3.23 5.88 9.57
N TYR A 59 4.49 5.51 9.37
CA TYR A 59 5.05 4.25 9.85
C TYR A 59 5.76 4.41 11.19
N PHE A 60 5.62 3.37 12.02
CA PHE A 60 6.19 3.30 13.37
C PHE A 60 7.11 2.10 13.50
N ASN A 61 8.21 2.26 14.25
CA ASN A 61 9.18 1.21 14.52
C ASN A 61 9.54 1.17 16.01
N ASP A 62 9.92 -0.01 16.48
CA ASP A 62 10.53 -0.17 17.80
C ASP A 62 12.05 0.09 17.68
N PRO A 63 12.62 1.08 18.38
CA PRO A 63 14.06 1.38 18.30
C PRO A 63 14.98 0.19 18.70
N LYS A 64 14.45 -0.78 19.46
CA LYS A 64 15.18 -1.96 19.92
C LYS A 64 15.00 -3.16 19.00
N ARG A 65 14.02 -3.12 18.10
CA ARG A 65 13.66 -4.22 17.20
C ARG A 65 13.54 -3.67 15.79
N ASN A 66 14.33 -4.16 14.85
CA ASN A 66 14.24 -3.74 13.46
C ASN A 66 13.03 -4.41 12.81
N TYR A 67 11.91 -3.69 12.68
CA TYR A 67 10.68 -4.20 12.09
C TYR A 67 10.81 -4.56 10.61
N ALA A 68 11.65 -3.83 9.86
CA ALA A 68 11.93 -4.19 8.47
C ALA A 68 12.60 -5.57 8.36
N LYS A 69 13.57 -5.87 9.24
CA LYS A 69 14.20 -7.22 9.29
C LYS A 69 13.26 -8.32 9.77
N LEU A 70 12.21 -7.97 10.50
CA LEU A 70 11.19 -8.90 11.00
C LEU A 70 9.98 -8.99 10.06
N ASP A 71 10.00 -8.26 8.94
CA ASP A 71 8.89 -8.11 8.00
C ASP A 71 7.57 -7.73 8.71
N ILE A 72 7.68 -6.79 9.67
CA ILE A 72 6.57 -6.24 10.43
C ILE A 72 6.35 -4.79 9.99
N ALA A 73 5.10 -4.38 9.86
CA ALA A 73 4.75 -2.97 9.67
C ALA A 73 3.65 -2.54 10.63
N VAL A 74 3.84 -1.38 11.25
CA VAL A 74 2.83 -0.67 12.02
C VAL A 74 2.67 0.70 11.40
N ARG A 75 1.44 1.06 11.01
CA ARG A 75 1.18 2.37 10.41
C ARG A 75 -0.16 2.95 10.88
N ILE A 76 -0.23 4.26 10.92
CA ILE A 76 -1.48 4.99 10.91
C ILE A 76 -1.65 5.56 9.50
N ARG A 77 -2.71 5.14 8.81
CA ARG A 77 -3.10 5.64 7.49
C ARG A 77 -4.16 6.72 7.67
N GLN A 78 -3.97 7.82 7.01
CA GLN A 78 -5.03 8.73 6.64
C GLN A 78 -5.33 8.50 5.15
N SER A 79 -6.60 8.30 4.81
CA SER A 79 -7.09 8.24 3.43
C SER A 79 -8.24 9.23 3.33
N ASP A 80 -7.98 10.37 2.69
CA ASP A 80 -8.88 11.53 2.71
C ASP A 80 -9.25 11.90 4.17
N ASP A 81 -10.52 11.73 4.57
CA ASP A 81 -11.02 12.02 5.92
C ASP A 81 -11.10 10.78 6.83
N GLU A 82 -10.71 9.61 6.34
CA GLU A 82 -10.73 8.35 7.09
C GLU A 82 -9.36 8.02 7.68
N PHE A 83 -9.36 7.39 8.86
CA PHE A 83 -8.14 7.02 9.57
C PHE A 83 -8.16 5.54 9.96
N TRP A 84 -7.00 4.89 9.85
CA TRP A 84 -6.85 3.47 10.12
C TRP A 84 -5.54 3.20 10.84
N LEU A 85 -5.57 2.34 11.88
CA LEU A 85 -4.37 1.70 12.40
C LEU A 85 -4.22 0.35 11.70
N THR A 86 -3.07 0.11 11.09
CA THR A 86 -2.74 -1.17 10.45
C THR A 86 -1.54 -1.80 11.14
N PHE A 87 -1.66 -3.08 11.48
CA PHE A 87 -0.55 -3.95 11.85
C PHE A 87 -0.44 -5.05 10.82
N LYS A 88 0.74 -5.19 10.21
CA LYS A 88 1.10 -6.30 9.32
C LYS A 88 2.18 -7.13 10.01
N GLY A 89 1.87 -8.39 10.30
CA GLY A 89 2.82 -9.35 10.87
C GLY A 89 3.83 -9.86 9.85
N PRO A 90 4.81 -10.68 10.29
CA PRO A 90 5.79 -11.27 9.40
C PRO A 90 5.12 -12.17 8.37
N ASN A 91 5.72 -12.22 7.18
CA ASN A 91 5.28 -13.13 6.14
C ASN A 91 5.49 -14.58 6.59
N LEU A 92 4.49 -15.41 6.43
CA LEU A 92 4.47 -16.82 6.83
C LEU A 92 4.84 -17.78 5.69
N ASP A 93 4.93 -17.27 4.44
CA ASP A 93 5.20 -18.08 3.25
C ASP A 93 6.24 -17.40 2.34
N PRO A 94 7.30 -18.13 1.91
CA PRO A 94 8.32 -17.56 1.03
C PRO A 94 7.84 -17.33 -0.41
N ALA A 95 6.75 -17.97 -0.84
CA ALA A 95 6.26 -17.93 -2.22
C ALA A 95 5.17 -16.87 -2.44
N ALA A 96 4.44 -16.48 -1.38
CA ALA A 96 3.39 -15.47 -1.44
C ALA A 96 3.45 -14.54 -0.22
N LYS A 97 2.88 -13.34 -0.32
CA LYS A 97 2.71 -12.47 0.84
C LYS A 97 1.52 -12.97 1.66
N ILE A 98 1.76 -13.95 2.52
CA ILE A 98 0.79 -14.45 3.49
C ILE A 98 1.19 -13.92 4.85
N ARG A 99 0.44 -12.97 5.37
CA ARG A 99 0.71 -12.42 6.70
C ARG A 99 -0.59 -12.08 7.43
N LYS A 100 -0.51 -12.16 8.75
CA LYS A 100 -1.60 -11.65 9.58
C LYS A 100 -1.65 -10.13 9.44
N GLU A 101 -2.76 -9.63 8.97
CA GLU A 101 -3.05 -8.21 8.91
C GLU A 101 -4.22 -7.88 9.84
N ILE A 102 -4.08 -6.82 10.61
CA ILE A 102 -5.13 -6.28 11.46
C ILE A 102 -5.29 -4.82 11.07
N GLU A 103 -6.47 -4.48 10.58
CA GLU A 103 -6.86 -3.10 10.33
C GLU A 103 -7.98 -2.68 11.28
N MET A 104 -7.78 -1.56 11.92
CA MET A 104 -8.73 -0.99 12.86
C MET A 104 -9.07 0.44 12.44
N PRO A 105 -10.34 0.74 12.12
CA PRO A 105 -10.74 2.09 11.82
C PRO A 105 -10.60 2.97 13.07
N LEU A 106 -10.07 4.16 12.91
CA LEU A 106 -10.04 5.21 13.91
C LEU A 106 -11.12 6.22 13.56
N LYS A 107 -11.87 6.66 14.56
CA LYS A 107 -13.10 7.42 14.36
C LYS A 107 -12.88 8.72 13.59
N ASP A 108 -11.79 9.42 13.91
CA ASP A 108 -11.47 10.76 13.40
C ASP A 108 -9.99 11.10 13.65
N ALA A 109 -9.58 12.30 13.25
CA ALA A 109 -8.22 12.78 13.43
C ALA A 109 -7.78 12.84 14.91
N LEU A 110 -8.71 13.10 15.84
CA LEU A 110 -8.41 13.09 17.28
C LEU A 110 -8.09 11.67 17.76
N ALA A 111 -8.87 10.68 17.32
CA ALA A 111 -8.59 9.27 17.63
C ALA A 111 -7.25 8.81 17.05
N ALA A 112 -6.89 9.28 15.84
CA ALA A 112 -5.59 9.02 15.24
C ALA A 112 -4.44 9.65 16.06
N GLU A 113 -4.61 10.87 16.56
CA GLU A 113 -3.62 11.53 17.43
C GLU A 113 -3.47 10.81 18.78
N GLN A 114 -4.58 10.41 19.38
CA GLN A 114 -4.55 9.61 20.61
C GLN A 114 -3.82 8.26 20.39
N MET A 115 -4.04 7.63 19.23
CA MET A 115 -3.34 6.38 18.88
C MET A 115 -1.84 6.59 18.71
N ARG A 116 -1.39 7.72 18.12
CA ARG A 116 0.04 8.09 18.10
C ARG A 116 0.60 8.17 19.52
N GLY A 117 -0.13 8.79 20.43
CA GLY A 117 0.24 8.84 21.84
C GLY A 117 0.33 7.46 22.49
N VAL A 118 -0.57 6.53 22.18
CA VAL A 118 -0.51 5.14 22.66
C VAL A 118 0.74 4.43 22.11
N LEU A 119 0.99 4.52 20.79
CA LEU A 119 2.18 3.91 20.16
C LEU A 119 3.47 4.46 20.77
N ALA A 120 3.56 5.77 20.97
CA ALA A 120 4.70 6.41 21.63
C ALA A 120 4.85 5.95 23.09
N GLY A 121 3.75 5.84 23.84
CA GLY A 121 3.74 5.30 25.20
C GLY A 121 4.20 3.83 25.29
N MET A 122 4.00 3.06 24.23
CA MET A 122 4.52 1.70 24.04
C MET A 122 5.99 1.67 23.63
N GLY A 123 6.60 2.83 23.36
CA GLY A 123 8.01 2.96 22.97
C GLY A 123 8.27 2.91 21.47
N LEU A 124 7.21 2.93 20.62
CA LEU A 124 7.39 3.03 19.19
C LEU A 124 7.66 4.49 18.79
N VAL A 125 8.49 4.66 17.74
CA VAL A 125 8.83 5.96 17.18
C VAL A 125 8.35 6.05 15.73
N SER A 126 7.91 7.24 15.33
CA SER A 126 7.61 7.53 13.92
C SER A 126 8.90 7.50 13.10
N VAL A 127 8.89 6.78 11.98
CA VAL A 127 10.05 6.60 11.10
C VAL A 127 9.96 7.54 9.91
N ALA A 128 8.86 7.45 9.18
CA ALA A 128 8.60 8.26 7.99
C ALA A 128 7.11 8.27 7.68
N LYS A 129 6.72 9.24 6.87
CA LYS A 129 5.38 9.32 6.29
C LYS A 129 5.49 9.15 4.77
N VAL A 130 4.84 8.12 4.25
CA VAL A 130 4.69 7.89 2.81
C VAL A 130 3.41 8.58 2.35
N MET A 131 3.54 9.47 1.39
CA MET A 131 2.41 10.16 0.77
C MET A 131 2.19 9.59 -0.62
N LYS A 132 0.94 9.27 -0.96
CA LYS A 132 0.60 8.82 -2.30
C LYS A 132 -0.79 9.26 -2.74
N ARG A 133 -0.94 9.44 -4.04
CA ARG A 133 -2.22 9.49 -4.72
C ARG A 133 -2.50 8.10 -5.27
N ARG A 134 -3.59 7.50 -4.82
CA ARG A 134 -4.03 6.17 -5.27
C ARG A 134 -5.30 6.29 -6.09
N GLU A 135 -5.33 5.69 -7.26
CA GLU A 135 -6.54 5.45 -8.03
C GLU A 135 -6.81 3.95 -8.06
N GLU A 136 -8.00 3.57 -7.66
CA GLU A 136 -8.41 2.17 -7.55
C GLU A 136 -9.31 1.78 -8.73
N PHE A 137 -9.07 0.58 -9.27
CA PHE A 137 -9.88 -0.02 -10.32
C PHE A 137 -10.28 -1.42 -9.92
N VAL A 138 -11.48 -1.81 -10.31
CA VAL A 138 -11.95 -3.19 -10.23
C VAL A 138 -12.11 -3.74 -11.62
N GLY A 139 -11.65 -4.97 -11.82
CA GLY A 139 -11.83 -5.69 -13.08
C GLY A 139 -13.25 -6.19 -13.24
N CYS A 140 -13.73 -6.21 -14.49
CA CYS A 140 -15.01 -6.79 -14.89
C CYS A 140 -14.80 -8.09 -15.68
N ASP A 141 -15.86 -8.87 -15.83
CA ASP A 141 -15.87 -10.11 -16.60
C ASP A 141 -14.72 -11.07 -16.23
N ASP A 142 -13.83 -11.37 -17.16
CA ASP A 142 -12.66 -12.25 -16.95
C ASP A 142 -11.64 -11.68 -15.94
N LEU A 143 -11.66 -10.37 -15.72
CA LEU A 143 -10.86 -9.67 -14.71
C LEU A 143 -11.56 -9.61 -13.35
N SER A 144 -12.79 -10.15 -13.23
CA SER A 144 -13.55 -10.09 -11.99
C SER A 144 -12.74 -10.56 -10.79
N CYS A 145 -12.90 -9.86 -9.65
CA CYS A 145 -12.15 -10.04 -8.42
C CYS A 145 -10.69 -9.56 -8.43
N VAL A 146 -10.18 -9.02 -9.54
CA VAL A 146 -8.86 -8.36 -9.54
C VAL A 146 -9.03 -6.89 -9.21
N HIS A 147 -8.29 -6.43 -8.21
CA HIS A 147 -8.13 -5.02 -7.88
C HIS A 147 -6.82 -4.51 -8.47
N PHE A 148 -6.87 -3.30 -9.02
CA PHE A 148 -5.70 -2.62 -9.54
C PHE A 148 -5.58 -1.28 -8.82
N CYS A 149 -4.39 -1.01 -8.28
CA CYS A 149 -4.10 0.26 -7.64
C CYS A 149 -3.02 0.99 -8.44
N LEU A 150 -3.35 2.17 -8.94
CA LEU A 150 -2.39 3.08 -9.57
C LEU A 150 -1.91 4.07 -8.52
N ASP A 151 -0.65 3.96 -8.12
CA ASP A 151 -0.04 4.75 -7.05
C ASP A 151 0.99 5.74 -7.61
N GLU A 152 0.78 7.02 -7.35
CA GLU A 152 1.80 8.07 -7.48
C GLU A 152 2.36 8.34 -6.09
N VAL A 153 3.56 7.82 -5.81
CA VAL A 153 4.20 7.90 -4.48
C VAL A 153 5.20 9.03 -4.47
N ALA A 154 5.00 9.99 -3.58
CA ALA A 154 5.88 11.15 -3.45
C ALA A 154 7.34 10.73 -3.15
N GLU A 155 8.31 11.35 -3.82
CA GLU A 155 9.75 11.08 -3.71
C GLU A 155 10.19 9.68 -4.21
N VAL A 156 9.24 8.83 -4.70
CA VAL A 156 9.54 7.45 -5.12
C VAL A 156 9.18 7.22 -6.58
N GLY A 157 7.97 7.58 -7.01
CA GLY A 157 7.54 7.43 -8.40
C GLY A 157 6.19 6.77 -8.58
N GLY A 158 5.93 6.31 -9.82
CA GLY A 158 4.69 5.65 -10.22
C GLY A 158 4.75 4.13 -10.06
N PHE A 159 3.65 3.55 -9.59
CA PHE A 159 3.52 2.10 -9.42
C PHE A 159 2.12 1.63 -9.80
N VAL A 160 2.03 0.36 -10.17
CA VAL A 160 0.76 -0.36 -10.23
C VAL A 160 0.85 -1.59 -9.34
N GLU A 161 -0.18 -1.80 -8.52
CA GLU A 161 -0.38 -3.02 -7.74
C GLU A 161 -1.55 -3.80 -8.34
N LEU A 162 -1.36 -5.10 -8.53
CA LEU A 162 -2.39 -6.05 -8.94
C LEU A 162 -2.67 -6.95 -7.75
N GLU A 163 -3.91 -6.99 -7.30
CA GLU A 163 -4.30 -7.67 -6.06
C GLU A 163 -5.43 -8.66 -6.30
N LEU A 164 -5.33 -9.84 -5.71
CA LEU A 164 -6.36 -10.87 -5.67
C LEU A 164 -6.48 -11.43 -4.26
N VAL A 165 -7.71 -11.54 -3.76
CA VAL A 165 -7.97 -12.15 -2.46
C VAL A 165 -8.47 -13.57 -2.68
N VAL A 166 -7.87 -14.53 -1.97
CA VAL A 166 -8.25 -15.94 -2.00
C VAL A 166 -8.57 -16.44 -0.60
N GLU A 167 -9.42 -17.46 -0.53
CA GLU A 167 -9.95 -17.98 0.74
C GLU A 167 -9.12 -19.13 1.32
N SER A 168 -8.13 -19.64 0.57
CA SER A 168 -7.31 -20.76 1.00
C SER A 168 -5.92 -20.75 0.35
N GLN A 169 -5.01 -21.50 0.93
CA GLN A 169 -3.64 -21.67 0.43
C GLN A 169 -3.59 -22.25 -0.99
N GLU A 170 -4.53 -23.15 -1.32
CA GLU A 170 -4.60 -23.77 -2.65
C GLU A 170 -4.95 -22.75 -3.75
N GLY A 171 -5.62 -21.64 -3.38
CA GLY A 171 -5.96 -20.55 -4.28
C GLY A 171 -4.78 -19.62 -4.60
N VAL A 172 -3.70 -19.65 -3.82
CA VAL A 172 -2.58 -18.69 -3.95
C VAL A 172 -1.85 -18.83 -5.29
N GLU A 173 -1.45 -20.05 -5.66
CA GLU A 173 -0.69 -20.25 -6.89
C GLU A 173 -1.52 -19.97 -8.16
N PRO A 174 -2.79 -20.41 -8.26
CA PRO A 174 -3.68 -19.98 -9.34
C PRO A 174 -3.86 -18.45 -9.42
N ALA A 175 -4.05 -17.77 -8.29
CA ALA A 175 -4.16 -16.31 -8.24
C ALA A 175 -2.88 -15.62 -8.74
N LYS A 176 -1.72 -16.06 -8.27
CA LYS A 176 -0.43 -15.55 -8.71
C LYS A 176 -0.22 -15.72 -10.21
N LEU A 177 -0.52 -16.88 -10.78
CA LEU A 177 -0.43 -17.13 -12.23
C LEU A 177 -1.37 -16.21 -13.01
N LYS A 178 -2.59 -15.99 -12.51
CA LYS A 178 -3.55 -15.05 -13.11
C LYS A 178 -2.98 -13.62 -13.10
N LEU A 179 -2.42 -13.16 -11.98
CA LEU A 179 -1.83 -11.82 -11.87
C LEU A 179 -0.60 -11.66 -12.78
N ILE A 180 0.24 -12.67 -12.91
CA ILE A 180 1.39 -12.65 -13.84
C ILE A 180 0.90 -12.52 -15.29
N ALA A 181 -0.09 -13.31 -15.70
CA ALA A 181 -0.63 -13.22 -17.06
C ALA A 181 -1.26 -11.85 -17.35
N LEU A 182 -1.91 -11.24 -16.38
CA LEU A 182 -2.43 -9.86 -16.48
C LEU A 182 -1.32 -8.82 -16.53
N ALA A 183 -0.27 -8.99 -15.75
CA ALA A 183 0.89 -8.12 -15.80
C ALA A 183 1.55 -8.15 -17.19
N ASP A 184 1.72 -9.33 -17.78
CA ASP A 184 2.23 -9.50 -19.14
C ASP A 184 1.30 -8.81 -20.18
N GLN A 185 -0.01 -8.96 -20.04
CA GLN A 185 -1.00 -8.29 -20.90
C GLN A 185 -0.95 -6.77 -20.82
N LEU A 186 -0.67 -6.23 -19.62
CA LEU A 186 -0.49 -4.80 -19.38
C LEU A 186 0.92 -4.30 -19.76
N GLY A 187 1.82 -5.18 -20.21
CA GLY A 187 3.21 -4.84 -20.54
C GLY A 187 4.08 -4.53 -19.32
N LEU A 188 3.69 -4.99 -18.13
CA LEU A 188 4.39 -4.74 -16.88
C LEU A 188 5.58 -5.69 -16.71
N SER A 189 6.68 -5.17 -16.21
CA SER A 189 7.89 -5.95 -15.94
C SER A 189 8.63 -5.42 -14.71
N GLY A 190 9.54 -6.23 -14.15
CA GLY A 190 10.34 -5.81 -13.00
C GLY A 190 9.53 -5.70 -11.71
N SER A 191 8.70 -6.71 -11.42
CA SER A 191 7.96 -6.73 -10.15
C SER A 191 8.89 -6.60 -8.94
N THR A 192 8.44 -5.85 -7.93
CA THR A 192 9.20 -5.62 -6.70
C THR A 192 8.39 -5.98 -5.46
N ARG A 193 9.08 -6.48 -4.44
CA ARG A 193 8.51 -6.72 -3.10
C ARG A 193 8.89 -5.63 -2.10
N THR A 194 9.78 -4.70 -2.49
CA THR A 194 10.20 -3.58 -1.67
C THR A 194 9.01 -2.69 -1.31
N SER A 195 8.86 -2.36 -0.06
CA SER A 195 7.77 -1.50 0.40
C SER A 195 8.03 -0.04 -0.01
N TYR A 196 6.96 0.77 -0.11
CA TYR A 196 7.10 2.21 -0.38
C TYR A 196 7.89 2.93 0.72
N LEU A 197 7.82 2.43 1.97
CA LEU A 197 8.63 2.96 3.06
C LEU A 197 10.14 2.73 2.80
N GLU A 198 10.54 1.52 2.43
CA GLU A 198 11.94 1.20 2.11
C GLU A 198 12.43 2.02 0.94
N MET A 199 11.65 2.08 -0.15
CA MET A 199 11.99 2.90 -1.32
C MET A 199 12.16 4.38 -0.98
N LEU A 200 11.27 4.93 -0.13
CA LEU A 200 11.35 6.31 0.33
C LEU A 200 12.62 6.58 1.14
N LEU A 201 12.97 5.67 2.05
CA LEU A 201 14.17 5.80 2.87
C LEU A 201 15.43 5.73 2.02
N GLU A 202 15.51 4.77 1.06
CA GLU A 202 16.61 4.65 0.10
C GLU A 202 16.76 5.89 -0.78
N SER A 203 15.64 6.44 -1.28
CA SER A 203 15.63 7.67 -2.08
C SER A 203 16.21 8.86 -1.30
N ARG A 204 15.83 9.00 -0.03
CA ARG A 204 16.32 10.08 0.84
C ARG A 204 17.79 9.93 1.20
N GLU A 205 18.26 8.72 1.46
CA GLU A 205 19.67 8.43 1.71
C GLU A 205 20.54 8.77 0.48
N SER A 206 20.10 8.42 -0.72
CA SER A 206 20.78 8.72 -1.96
C SER A 206 20.89 10.24 -2.19
N THR A 207 19.81 10.99 -1.95
CA THR A 207 19.77 12.44 -2.10
C THR A 207 20.72 13.14 -1.12
N LEU A 208 20.85 12.61 0.11
CA LEU A 208 21.79 13.16 1.11
C LEU A 208 23.26 12.88 0.74
N ALA A 209 23.53 11.73 0.14
CA ALA A 209 24.88 11.37 -0.31
C ALA A 209 25.36 12.23 -1.50
N ASP A 210 24.45 12.63 -2.38
CA ASP A 210 24.75 13.45 -3.55
C ASP A 210 24.81 14.97 -3.24
N SER A 211 24.49 15.38 -2.01
CA SER A 211 24.57 16.80 -1.60
C SER A 211 26.05 17.20 -1.46
N PRO A 212 26.56 18.22 -2.19
CA PRO A 212 27.96 18.63 -2.11
C PRO A 212 28.26 19.07 -0.68
N THR A 213 29.23 18.41 -0.05
CA THR A 213 29.80 18.89 1.22
C THR A 213 30.29 20.31 1.00
N GLY A 214 29.68 21.28 1.70
CA GLY A 214 30.00 22.69 1.61
C GLY A 214 31.49 22.99 1.78
N PRO A 215 31.96 24.20 1.37
CA PRO A 215 33.36 24.50 1.29
C PRO A 215 34.05 24.33 2.65
N ARG A 216 35.15 23.55 2.65
CA ARG A 216 36.08 23.51 3.80
C ARG A 216 36.56 24.95 4.02
N GLU A 217 36.15 25.56 5.11
CA GLU A 217 36.80 26.77 5.57
C GLU A 217 38.29 26.52 5.73
N ASN A 218 39.08 27.12 4.85
CA ASN A 218 40.51 27.25 5.02
C ASN A 218 40.78 28.06 6.31
N GLN A 219 41.11 27.39 7.37
CA GLN A 219 41.81 28.02 8.46
C GLN A 219 43.26 28.25 7.97
N GLN A 220 43.52 29.46 7.51
CA GLN A 220 44.87 30.01 7.45
C GLN A 220 45.08 30.89 8.70
N GLU A 221 46.02 30.45 9.51
CA GLU A 221 46.84 31.18 10.47
C GLU A 221 46.29 32.47 11.11
#